data_d79d32dd056715fa0582a21e3614e141
#
_entry.id   d79d32dd056715fa0582a21e3614e141
#
_cell.length_a   1.000
_cell.length_b   1.000
_cell.length_c   1.000
_cell.angle_alpha   90.00
_cell.angle_beta   90.00
_cell.angle_gamma   90.00
#
_symmetry.space_group_name_H-M   'P 1'
#
loop_
_entity.id
_entity.type
_entity.pdbx_description
1 polymer ?
#
loop_
_entity_poly.entity_id
_entity_poly.type
_entity_poly.pdbx_seq_one_letter_code
_entity_poly.pdbx_strand_id
1 'polypeptide(L)'
;MISASDFRNGVTFEMDGGVYQIIEFQHVKPGKGAAFVRTKIRNVITGSVVEKTFNPTDKFPTAFIERKDMEYSYNDGDLYYFMDPESYELVPISKSELSDNFKFVKENMVCKILSYKGKVFGVEPPTFVTLEVTKTDPGFKGNTATNATKPATLETGAEIKVPLFIDEGEMINVDTRTGEYMSRANS
;
A
#
# COMPACT_ATOMS: atom_id res chain seq x y z
N MET A 1 12.61 -20.40 3.55
CA MET A 1 11.23 -20.84 3.24
C MET A 1 10.22 -20.14 4.14
N ILE A 2 9.04 -19.90 3.63
CA ILE A 2 7.95 -19.28 4.38
C ILE A 2 6.79 -20.26 4.46
N SER A 3 6.14 -20.37 5.64
CA SER A 3 4.92 -21.15 5.76
C SER A 3 3.68 -20.31 5.49
N ALA A 4 2.60 -20.96 5.04
CA ALA A 4 1.35 -20.26 4.78
C ALA A 4 0.79 -19.60 6.05
N SER A 5 1.10 -20.12 7.23
CA SER A 5 0.73 -19.47 8.49
C SER A 5 1.36 -18.09 8.68
N ASP A 6 2.45 -17.81 7.98
CA ASP A 6 3.18 -16.54 8.04
C ASP A 6 2.81 -15.59 6.92
N PHE A 7 1.84 -15.94 6.09
CA PHE A 7 1.40 -15.09 4.98
C PHE A 7 0.81 -13.77 5.50
N ARG A 8 1.27 -12.68 4.89
CA ARG A 8 0.76 -11.32 5.11
C ARG A 8 0.71 -10.60 3.78
N ASN A 9 -0.06 -9.55 3.67
CA ASN A 9 -0.13 -8.75 2.45
C ASN A 9 1.26 -8.26 2.06
N GLY A 10 1.59 -8.39 0.79
CA GLY A 10 2.89 -7.98 0.25
C GLY A 10 3.95 -9.07 0.26
N VAL A 11 3.75 -10.16 0.98
CA VAL A 11 4.71 -11.29 1.00
C VAL A 11 4.78 -11.93 -0.37
N THR A 12 6.00 -12.25 -0.82
CA THR A 12 6.23 -12.93 -2.10
C THR A 12 6.83 -14.32 -1.88
N PHE A 13 6.42 -15.27 -2.70
CA PHE A 13 6.87 -16.65 -2.61
C PHE A 13 6.86 -17.31 -3.97
N GLU A 14 7.59 -18.42 -4.11
CA GLU A 14 7.64 -19.21 -5.32
C GLU A 14 6.72 -20.42 -5.20
N MET A 15 5.98 -20.70 -6.27
CA MET A 15 5.09 -21.86 -6.35
C MET A 15 4.88 -22.24 -7.80
N ASP A 16 5.00 -23.53 -8.12
CA ASP A 16 4.73 -24.08 -9.45
C ASP A 16 5.42 -23.32 -10.60
N GLY A 17 6.67 -22.92 -10.37
CA GLY A 17 7.47 -22.21 -11.36
C GLY A 17 7.12 -20.73 -11.52
N GLY A 18 6.19 -20.22 -10.72
CA GLY A 18 5.81 -18.81 -10.72
C GLY A 18 6.20 -18.10 -9.44
N VAL A 19 6.12 -16.78 -9.47
CA VAL A 19 6.32 -15.93 -8.30
C VAL A 19 5.02 -15.20 -8.02
N TYR A 20 4.56 -15.29 -6.78
CA TYR A 20 3.28 -14.77 -6.36
C TYR A 20 3.43 -13.81 -5.19
N GLN A 21 2.57 -12.79 -5.16
CA GLN A 21 2.47 -11.85 -4.06
C GLN A 21 1.11 -11.99 -3.40
N ILE A 22 1.08 -12.02 -2.07
CA ILE A 22 -0.17 -12.04 -1.32
C ILE A 22 -0.80 -10.66 -1.39
N ILE A 23 -2.02 -10.58 -1.93
CA ILE A 23 -2.80 -9.35 -1.99
C ILE A 23 -3.77 -9.28 -0.81
N GLU A 24 -4.44 -10.39 -0.53
CA GLU A 24 -5.36 -10.51 0.60
C GLU A 24 -5.16 -11.87 1.25
N PHE A 25 -5.34 -11.96 2.55
CA PHE A 25 -5.26 -13.22 3.26
C PHE A 25 -6.25 -13.24 4.42
N GLN A 26 -6.68 -14.45 4.78
CA GLN A 26 -7.53 -14.67 5.94
C GLN A 26 -7.14 -16.02 6.56
N HIS A 27 -6.79 -16.01 7.84
CA HIS A 27 -6.58 -17.21 8.61
C HIS A 27 -7.92 -17.66 9.17
N VAL A 28 -8.36 -18.88 8.80
CA VAL A 28 -9.65 -19.41 9.21
C VAL A 28 -9.44 -20.62 10.10
N LYS A 29 -10.02 -20.57 11.29
CA LYS A 29 -10.05 -21.71 12.22
C LYS A 29 -11.51 -22.11 12.42
N PRO A 30 -12.02 -23.07 11.60
CA PRO A 30 -13.41 -23.50 11.74
C PRO A 30 -13.63 -24.24 13.07
N GLY A 31 -14.86 -24.19 13.58
CA GLY A 31 -15.21 -24.93 14.78
C GLY A 31 -15.10 -26.44 14.61
N LYS A 32 -15.28 -26.95 13.38
CA LYS A 32 -15.05 -28.32 12.97
C LYS A 32 -14.18 -28.31 11.71
N GLY A 33 -13.17 -29.18 11.69
CA GLY A 33 -12.24 -29.30 10.56
C GLY A 33 -10.92 -28.61 10.80
N ALA A 34 -10.00 -28.76 9.84
CA ALA A 34 -8.65 -28.22 9.92
C ALA A 34 -8.63 -26.72 9.61
N ALA A 35 -7.73 -26.00 10.26
CA ALA A 35 -7.47 -24.60 9.95
C ALA A 35 -6.93 -24.46 8.51
N PHE A 36 -7.22 -23.35 7.87
CA PHE A 36 -6.72 -23.06 6.53
C PHE A 36 -6.46 -21.57 6.37
N VAL A 37 -5.67 -21.22 5.32
CA VAL A 37 -5.38 -19.83 4.96
C VAL A 37 -5.99 -19.58 3.58
N ARG A 38 -6.98 -18.71 3.54
CA ARG A 38 -7.59 -18.28 2.27
C ARG A 38 -6.84 -17.06 1.78
N THR A 39 -6.41 -17.09 0.53
CA THR A 39 -5.60 -16.01 -0.04
C THR A 39 -6.11 -15.56 -1.39
N LYS A 40 -5.80 -14.32 -1.71
CA LYS A 40 -5.83 -13.79 -3.06
C LYS A 40 -4.40 -13.49 -3.43
N ILE A 41 -3.90 -14.09 -4.50
CA ILE A 41 -2.50 -13.97 -4.90
C ILE A 41 -2.40 -13.44 -6.32
N ARG A 42 -1.34 -12.69 -6.57
CA ARG A 42 -1.04 -12.11 -7.88
C ARG A 42 0.26 -12.69 -8.40
N ASN A 43 0.23 -13.22 -9.63
CA ASN A 43 1.45 -13.61 -10.30
C ASN A 43 2.21 -12.34 -10.71
N VAL A 44 3.41 -12.14 -10.17
CA VAL A 44 4.17 -10.89 -10.39
C VAL A 44 4.70 -10.77 -11.83
N ILE A 45 4.79 -11.88 -12.55
CA ILE A 45 5.28 -11.90 -13.92
C ILE A 45 4.16 -11.64 -14.91
N THR A 46 3.01 -12.31 -14.76
CA THR A 46 1.88 -12.21 -15.70
C THR A 46 0.84 -11.17 -15.27
N GLY A 47 0.81 -10.80 -14.01
CA GLY A 47 -0.20 -9.90 -13.44
C GLY A 47 -1.53 -10.55 -13.11
N SER A 48 -1.72 -11.84 -13.43
CA SER A 48 -2.99 -12.51 -13.15
C SER A 48 -3.21 -12.70 -11.66
N VAL A 49 -4.48 -12.56 -11.23
CA VAL A 49 -4.89 -12.69 -9.84
C VAL A 49 -5.79 -13.90 -9.71
N VAL A 50 -5.49 -14.75 -8.72
CA VAL A 50 -6.29 -15.94 -8.43
C VAL A 50 -6.50 -16.07 -6.92
N GLU A 51 -7.59 -16.72 -6.54
CA GLU A 51 -7.84 -17.09 -5.16
C GLU A 51 -7.32 -18.50 -4.93
N LYS A 52 -6.66 -18.71 -3.80
CA LYS A 52 -6.13 -20.03 -3.43
C LYS A 52 -6.16 -20.21 -1.93
N THR A 53 -6.45 -21.46 -1.52
CA THR A 53 -6.49 -21.86 -0.12
C THR A 53 -5.29 -22.76 0.16
N PHE A 54 -4.59 -22.49 1.27
CA PHE A 54 -3.41 -23.24 1.69
C PHE A 54 -3.61 -23.86 3.05
N ASN A 55 -2.91 -24.96 3.31
CA ASN A 55 -2.77 -25.45 4.67
C ASN A 55 -1.76 -24.57 5.39
N PRO A 56 -1.99 -24.24 6.69
CA PRO A 56 -1.05 -23.38 7.42
C PRO A 56 0.39 -23.91 7.46
N THR A 57 0.54 -25.24 7.34
CA THR A 57 1.85 -25.90 7.36
C THR A 57 2.54 -25.98 6.01
N ASP A 58 1.86 -25.61 4.93
CA ASP A 58 2.48 -25.57 3.60
C ASP A 58 3.64 -24.59 3.60
N LYS A 59 4.75 -24.98 2.98
CA LYS A 59 5.97 -24.17 2.92
C LYS A 59 6.36 -23.91 1.48
N PHE A 60 6.83 -22.69 1.23
CA PHE A 60 7.24 -22.25 -0.09
C PHE A 60 8.56 -21.50 -0.01
N PRO A 61 9.41 -21.58 -1.06
CA PRO A 61 10.59 -20.73 -1.13
C PRO A 61 10.18 -19.26 -1.18
N THR A 62 10.92 -18.41 -0.49
CA THR A 62 10.74 -16.96 -0.64
C THR A 62 11.37 -16.52 -1.96
N ALA A 63 10.71 -15.57 -2.64
CA ALA A 63 11.25 -15.02 -3.87
C ALA A 63 12.21 -13.87 -3.53
N PHE A 64 13.31 -13.76 -4.30
CA PHE A 64 14.23 -12.65 -4.18
C PHE A 64 13.67 -11.45 -4.93
N ILE A 65 13.24 -10.44 -4.21
CA ILE A 65 12.66 -9.21 -4.75
C ILE A 65 13.66 -8.08 -4.55
N GLU A 66 13.97 -7.37 -5.62
CA GLU A 66 14.77 -6.17 -5.55
C GLU A 66 13.89 -4.98 -5.20
N ARG A 67 14.32 -4.17 -4.24
CA ARG A 67 13.66 -2.94 -3.82
C ARG A 67 14.62 -1.79 -4.01
N LYS A 68 14.24 -0.84 -4.84
CA LYS A 68 15.07 0.33 -5.13
C LYS A 68 14.32 1.60 -4.82
N ASP A 69 14.92 2.49 -4.06
CA ASP A 69 14.35 3.80 -3.77
C ASP A 69 14.40 4.67 -5.02
N MET A 70 13.25 5.23 -5.40
CA MET A 70 13.15 6.19 -6.49
C MET A 70 12.19 7.31 -6.11
N GLU A 71 12.46 8.50 -6.59
CA GLU A 71 11.65 9.67 -6.31
C GLU A 71 10.54 9.83 -7.35
N TYR A 72 9.30 9.93 -6.86
CA TYR A 72 8.17 10.17 -7.77
C TYR A 72 8.25 11.57 -8.36
N SER A 73 8.23 11.66 -9.68
CA SER A 73 8.35 12.92 -10.40
C SER A 73 7.00 13.47 -10.88
N TYR A 74 6.35 12.77 -11.80
CA TYR A 74 5.05 13.18 -12.34
C TYR A 74 4.36 12.02 -13.05
N ASN A 75 3.13 12.23 -13.50
CA ASN A 75 2.40 11.25 -14.32
C ASN A 75 1.68 11.94 -15.48
N ASP A 76 1.36 11.16 -16.51
CA ASP A 76 0.60 11.60 -17.66
C ASP A 76 -0.81 10.99 -17.73
N GLY A 77 -1.23 10.32 -16.65
CA GLY A 77 -2.48 9.60 -16.56
C GLY A 77 -2.33 8.09 -16.73
N ASP A 78 -1.43 7.63 -17.58
CA ASP A 78 -1.19 6.21 -17.86
C ASP A 78 0.13 5.73 -17.28
N LEU A 79 1.17 6.55 -17.37
CA LEU A 79 2.51 6.26 -16.86
C LEU A 79 2.88 7.20 -15.74
N TYR A 80 3.51 6.63 -14.73
CA TYR A 80 4.02 7.34 -13.57
C TYR A 80 5.53 7.28 -13.63
N TYR A 81 6.18 8.45 -13.56
CA TYR A 81 7.62 8.58 -13.77
C TYR A 81 8.34 8.74 -12.43
N PHE A 82 9.30 7.86 -12.22
CA PHE A 82 10.13 7.83 -11.02
C PHE A 82 11.58 8.08 -11.40
N MET A 83 12.25 8.96 -10.68
CA MET A 83 13.63 9.30 -10.94
C MET A 83 14.57 8.41 -10.14
N ASP A 84 15.52 7.78 -10.84
CA ASP A 84 16.59 7.02 -10.22
C ASP A 84 17.57 8.00 -9.56
N PRO A 85 17.85 7.87 -8.24
CA PRO A 85 18.73 8.84 -7.56
C PRO A 85 20.19 8.76 -7.99
N GLU A 86 20.60 7.65 -8.61
CA GLU A 86 21.98 7.46 -9.07
C GLU A 86 22.20 7.98 -10.49
N SER A 87 21.31 7.59 -11.41
CA SER A 87 21.46 7.94 -12.84
C SER A 87 20.69 9.20 -13.24
N TYR A 88 19.75 9.65 -12.39
CA TYR A 88 18.81 10.75 -12.68
C TYR A 88 17.89 10.47 -13.87
N GLU A 89 17.83 9.21 -14.32
CA GLU A 89 16.93 8.80 -15.39
C GLU A 89 15.52 8.64 -14.84
N LEU A 90 14.53 9.00 -15.68
CA LEU A 90 13.13 8.78 -15.38
C LEU A 90 12.70 7.40 -15.86
N VAL A 91 12.16 6.60 -14.95
CA VAL A 91 11.66 5.26 -15.23
C VAL A 91 10.15 5.31 -15.28
N PRO A 92 9.54 4.96 -16.43
CA PRO A 92 8.07 4.92 -16.53
C PRO A 92 7.53 3.65 -15.91
N ILE A 93 6.50 3.79 -15.07
CA ILE A 93 5.83 2.66 -14.45
C ILE A 93 4.34 2.78 -14.77
N SER A 94 3.75 1.70 -15.26
CA SER A 94 2.33 1.67 -15.62
C SER A 94 1.45 1.85 -14.38
N LYS A 95 0.35 2.57 -14.54
CA LYS A 95 -0.65 2.74 -13.49
C LYS A 95 -1.12 1.41 -12.92
N SER A 96 -1.16 0.36 -13.73
CA SER A 96 -1.57 -0.98 -13.29
C SER A 96 -0.64 -1.61 -12.25
N GLU A 97 0.60 -1.12 -12.15
CA GLU A 97 1.58 -1.60 -11.16
C GLU A 97 1.47 -0.88 -9.82
N LEU A 98 0.64 0.16 -9.74
CA LEU A 98 0.45 0.93 -8.52
C LEU A 98 -0.66 0.32 -7.67
N SER A 99 -0.46 0.30 -6.36
CA SER A 99 -1.49 -0.12 -5.41
C SER A 99 -2.39 1.07 -5.04
N ASP A 100 -3.53 0.78 -4.40
CA ASP A 100 -4.49 1.79 -3.99
C ASP A 100 -3.86 2.86 -3.08
N ASN A 101 -2.91 2.48 -2.25
CA ASN A 101 -2.26 3.42 -1.33
C ASN A 101 -1.34 4.44 -2.01
N PHE A 102 -1.09 4.31 -3.31
CA PHE A 102 -0.35 5.32 -4.06
C PHE A 102 -1.09 6.67 -4.08
N LYS A 103 -2.37 6.68 -3.82
CA LYS A 103 -3.17 7.92 -3.73
C LYS A 103 -2.66 8.91 -2.66
N PHE A 104 -1.79 8.47 -1.76
CA PHE A 104 -1.18 9.32 -0.73
C PHE A 104 0.17 9.88 -1.14
N VAL A 105 0.68 9.51 -2.32
CA VAL A 105 2.01 9.94 -2.77
C VAL A 105 1.90 11.22 -3.58
N LYS A 106 2.70 12.21 -3.24
CA LYS A 106 2.84 13.42 -4.02
C LYS A 106 4.25 13.51 -4.61
N GLU A 107 4.43 14.45 -5.55
CA GLU A 107 5.71 14.68 -6.19
C GLU A 107 6.84 14.85 -5.17
N ASN A 108 8.00 14.33 -5.51
CA ASN A 108 9.24 14.36 -4.72
C ASN A 108 9.26 13.38 -3.53
N MET A 109 8.22 12.60 -3.32
CA MET A 109 8.27 11.54 -2.33
C MET A 109 9.06 10.34 -2.86
N VAL A 110 9.85 9.72 -1.97
CA VAL A 110 10.64 8.54 -2.32
C VAL A 110 9.81 7.29 -2.06
N CYS A 111 9.67 6.47 -3.09
CA CYS A 111 8.97 5.18 -3.01
C CYS A 111 9.96 4.05 -3.28
N LYS A 112 9.61 2.83 -2.86
CA LYS A 112 10.38 1.64 -3.19
C LYS A 112 9.79 0.99 -4.42
N ILE A 113 10.61 0.82 -5.45
CA ILE A 113 10.22 0.15 -6.68
C ILE A 113 10.56 -1.33 -6.54
N LEU A 114 9.55 -2.18 -6.69
CA LEU A 114 9.70 -3.62 -6.55
C LEU A 114 9.92 -4.24 -7.91
N SER A 115 10.96 -5.06 -8.03
CA SER A 115 11.24 -5.79 -9.26
C SER A 115 11.67 -7.22 -8.98
N TYR A 116 11.39 -8.09 -9.95
CA TYR A 116 11.82 -9.47 -9.94
C TYR A 116 12.49 -9.75 -11.29
N LYS A 117 13.79 -10.13 -11.23
CA LYS A 117 14.60 -10.38 -12.42
C LYS A 117 14.50 -9.26 -13.46
N GLY A 118 14.58 -8.02 -12.98
CA GLY A 118 14.56 -6.83 -13.83
C GLY A 118 13.17 -6.35 -14.25
N LYS A 119 12.10 -7.08 -13.90
CA LYS A 119 10.74 -6.67 -14.22
C LYS A 119 10.11 -5.97 -13.01
N VAL A 120 9.70 -4.72 -13.19
CA VAL A 120 8.96 -3.97 -12.16
C VAL A 120 7.54 -4.50 -12.07
N PHE A 121 7.08 -4.78 -10.86
CA PHE A 121 5.71 -5.27 -10.64
C PHE A 121 4.97 -4.50 -9.54
N GLY A 122 5.60 -3.56 -8.87
CA GLY A 122 4.93 -2.82 -7.82
C GLY A 122 5.72 -1.62 -7.34
N VAL A 123 5.03 -0.76 -6.61
CA VAL A 123 5.59 0.42 -5.97
C VAL A 123 5.08 0.45 -4.54
N GLU A 124 5.99 0.53 -3.58
CA GLU A 124 5.64 0.71 -2.17
C GLU A 124 5.81 2.17 -1.78
N PRO A 125 4.70 2.88 -1.47
CA PRO A 125 4.81 4.24 -0.94
C PRO A 125 5.51 4.28 0.41
N PRO A 126 6.00 5.45 0.85
CA PRO A 126 6.47 5.60 2.22
C PRO A 126 5.38 5.18 3.20
N THR A 127 5.76 4.53 4.30
CA THR A 127 4.79 4.06 5.30
C THR A 127 4.00 5.21 5.90
N PHE A 128 4.66 6.33 6.18
CA PHE A 128 4.05 7.53 6.74
C PHE A 128 4.30 8.71 5.83
N VAL A 129 3.27 9.50 5.62
CA VAL A 129 3.36 10.73 4.81
C VAL A 129 2.73 11.87 5.57
N THR A 130 3.20 13.09 5.26
CA THR A 130 2.64 14.32 5.82
C THR A 130 1.95 15.06 4.68
N LEU A 131 0.64 15.27 4.81
CA LEU A 131 -0.18 15.87 3.76
C LEU A 131 -1.06 16.97 4.33
N GLU A 132 -1.34 17.98 3.52
CA GLU A 132 -2.25 19.06 3.87
C GLU A 132 -3.70 18.64 3.65
N VAL A 133 -4.55 19.00 4.60
CA VAL A 133 -6.00 18.87 4.46
C VAL A 133 -6.50 20.04 3.62
N THR A 134 -6.98 19.76 2.42
CA THR A 134 -7.44 20.80 1.49
C THR A 134 -8.93 21.08 1.61
N LYS A 135 -9.70 20.09 2.07
CA LYS A 135 -11.15 20.24 2.24
C LYS A 135 -11.64 19.35 3.37
N THR A 136 -12.41 19.94 4.28
CA THR A 136 -13.10 19.20 5.34
C THR A 136 -14.22 20.08 5.89
N ASP A 137 -15.16 19.46 6.58
CA ASP A 137 -16.22 20.20 7.25
C ASP A 137 -15.70 20.88 8.53
N PRO A 138 -16.31 22.01 8.94
CA PRO A 138 -15.96 22.63 10.22
C PRO A 138 -16.24 21.67 11.39
N GLY A 139 -15.37 21.70 12.40
CA GLY A 139 -15.62 20.96 13.63
C GLY A 139 -16.82 21.53 14.36
N PHE A 140 -17.66 20.64 14.90
CA PHE A 140 -18.80 21.06 15.70
C PHE A 140 -18.41 21.13 17.17
N LYS A 141 -18.56 22.30 17.77
CA LYS A 141 -18.42 22.45 19.23
C LYS A 141 -19.59 21.77 19.93
N GLY A 142 -19.31 20.97 20.93
CA GLY A 142 -20.34 20.31 21.73
C GLY A 142 -20.61 18.87 21.33
N ASN A 143 -19.91 18.34 20.32
CA ASN A 143 -19.97 16.92 20.01
C ASN A 143 -19.11 16.17 21.02
N THR A 144 -19.73 15.45 21.94
CA THR A 144 -19.06 14.72 23.01
C THR A 144 -18.77 13.27 22.66
N ALA A 145 -19.10 12.82 21.45
CA ALA A 145 -18.83 11.46 21.03
C ALA A 145 -17.33 11.22 20.96
N THR A 146 -16.83 10.28 21.74
CA THR A 146 -15.45 9.83 21.65
C THR A 146 -15.26 9.09 20.33
N ASN A 147 -14.14 9.31 19.65
CA ASN A 147 -13.81 8.70 18.36
C ASN A 147 -14.69 9.15 17.19
N ALA A 148 -15.41 10.27 17.32
CA ALA A 148 -16.12 10.84 16.19
C ALA A 148 -15.15 11.35 15.14
N THR A 149 -15.43 11.02 13.88
CA THR A 149 -14.61 11.42 12.74
C THR A 149 -15.45 12.10 11.67
N LYS A 150 -14.77 12.78 10.77
CA LYS A 150 -15.38 13.41 9.59
C LYS A 150 -14.51 13.15 8.35
N PRO A 151 -15.09 13.19 7.16
CA PRO A 151 -14.28 13.05 5.95
C PRO A 151 -13.42 14.29 5.71
N ALA A 152 -12.23 14.06 5.17
CA ALA A 152 -11.31 15.12 4.77
C ALA A 152 -10.65 14.74 3.46
N THR A 153 -10.48 15.71 2.57
CA THR A 153 -9.76 15.55 1.33
C THR A 153 -8.35 16.10 1.50
N LEU A 154 -7.36 15.31 1.10
CA LEU A 154 -5.95 15.67 1.20
C LEU A 154 -5.46 16.30 -0.10
N GLU A 155 -4.29 16.94 -0.05
CA GLU A 155 -3.70 17.64 -1.21
C GLU A 155 -3.47 16.72 -2.42
N THR A 156 -3.35 15.41 -2.21
CA THR A 156 -3.23 14.43 -3.30
C THR A 156 -4.56 14.02 -3.91
N GLY A 157 -5.67 14.52 -3.38
CA GLY A 157 -7.02 14.14 -3.79
C GLY A 157 -7.57 12.94 -3.02
N ALA A 158 -6.77 12.30 -2.18
CA ALA A 158 -7.23 11.18 -1.36
C ALA A 158 -8.20 11.65 -0.28
N GLU A 159 -9.21 10.85 -0.01
CA GLU A 159 -10.19 11.13 1.04
C GLU A 159 -10.00 10.14 2.19
N ILE A 160 -9.88 10.66 3.41
CA ILE A 160 -9.75 9.86 4.63
C ILE A 160 -10.66 10.41 5.72
N LYS A 161 -10.75 9.68 6.81
CA LYS A 161 -11.46 10.14 8.01
C LYS A 161 -10.48 10.72 8.99
N VAL A 162 -10.82 11.90 9.53
CA VAL A 162 -10.00 12.62 10.50
C VAL A 162 -10.84 12.96 11.73
N PRO A 163 -10.19 13.22 12.89
CA PRO A 163 -10.92 13.72 14.07
C PRO A 163 -11.64 15.03 13.78
N LEU A 164 -12.71 15.31 14.54
CA LEU A 164 -13.53 16.50 14.31
C LEU A 164 -12.77 17.82 14.46
N PHE A 165 -11.68 17.83 15.22
CA PHE A 165 -10.91 19.06 15.49
C PHE A 165 -9.96 19.47 14.35
N ILE A 166 -9.82 18.64 13.31
CA ILE A 166 -8.92 18.93 12.18
C ILE A 166 -9.60 19.95 11.26
N ASP A 167 -8.89 21.00 10.91
CA ASP A 167 -9.36 22.07 10.02
C ASP A 167 -8.63 22.06 8.68
N GLU A 168 -9.23 22.72 7.70
CA GLU A 168 -8.58 22.94 6.40
C GLU A 168 -7.27 23.70 6.60
N GLY A 169 -6.25 23.32 5.83
CA GLY A 169 -4.92 23.95 5.92
C GLY A 169 -3.98 23.28 6.91
N GLU A 170 -4.49 22.39 7.75
CA GLU A 170 -3.62 21.67 8.69
C GLU A 170 -2.83 20.56 7.97
N MET A 171 -1.59 20.38 8.40
CA MET A 171 -0.74 19.27 7.96
C MET A 171 -0.94 18.10 8.92
N ILE A 172 -1.17 16.94 8.37
CA ILE A 172 -1.41 15.74 9.17
C ILE A 172 -0.52 14.59 8.70
N ASN A 173 -0.22 13.68 9.62
CA ASN A 173 0.51 12.45 9.33
C ASN A 173 -0.49 11.32 9.06
N VAL A 174 -0.27 10.57 8.00
CA VAL A 174 -1.14 9.48 7.56
C VAL A 174 -0.32 8.21 7.40
N ASP A 175 -0.87 7.09 7.87
CA ASP A 175 -0.32 5.77 7.60
C ASP A 175 -0.85 5.31 6.23
N THR A 176 0.03 5.21 5.24
CA THR A 176 -0.38 4.85 3.88
C THR A 176 -0.86 3.40 3.76
N ARG A 177 -0.44 2.52 4.67
CA ARG A 177 -0.84 1.11 4.65
C ARG A 177 -2.32 0.93 4.98
N THR A 178 -2.84 1.75 5.87
CA THR A 178 -4.22 1.68 6.35
C THR A 178 -5.09 2.83 5.85
N GLY A 179 -4.47 3.94 5.43
CA GLY A 179 -5.18 5.16 5.07
C GLY A 179 -5.68 5.92 6.29
N GLU A 180 -5.16 5.64 7.47
CA GLU A 180 -5.64 6.24 8.71
C GLU A 180 -4.83 7.47 9.12
N TYR A 181 -5.56 8.44 9.68
CA TYR A 181 -4.96 9.58 10.35
C TYR A 181 -4.15 9.11 11.57
N MET A 182 -2.95 9.65 11.72
CA MET A 182 -2.09 9.31 12.85
C MET A 182 -2.00 10.44 13.87
N SER A 183 -1.68 11.64 13.39
CA SER A 183 -1.48 12.81 14.26
C SER A 183 -1.41 14.08 13.43
N ARG A 184 -1.52 15.23 14.09
CA ARG A 184 -1.16 16.51 13.49
C ARG A 184 0.35 16.53 13.30
N ALA A 185 0.80 17.04 12.15
CA ALA A 185 2.22 17.25 11.95
C ALA A 185 2.67 18.46 12.74
N ASN A 186 3.72 18.30 13.52
CA ASN A 186 4.33 19.43 14.19
C ASN A 186 5.19 20.18 13.16
N SER A 187 4.82 21.40 12.92
CA SER A 187 5.58 22.29 12.02
C SER A 187 6.90 22.71 12.66
#